data_dad4496f830fc5067e27443e992af0e1
#
_entry.id   dad4496f830fc5067e27443e992af0e1
#
_cell.length_a   1.000
_cell.length_b   1.000
_cell.length_c   1.000
_cell.angle_alpha   90.00
_cell.angle_beta   90.00
_cell.angle_gamma   90.00
#
_symmetry.space_group_name_H-M   'P 1'
#
loop_
_entity.id
_entity.type
_entity.pdbx_description
1 polymer ?
#
loop_
_entity_poly.entity_id
_entity_poly.type
_entity_poly.pdbx_seq_one_letter_code
_entity_poly.pdbx_strand_id
1 'polypeptide(L)'
;MNSQLIQQGRAAYRAGDFSAAAQMLGAAKTPDEIMGEADHLRGNALMHLGMYAEAAEAYAAALNDGTYGKRGALLTNRGKALAAVGDYTTAAQAFSAATQDASYATPFKAYLGLGNALFQSGDYANAGTAFRQAAIDGANPAPAAALGELGRCFIKLGRPADAVETYRTAIDFAGPRDDTRALNAGMGQALSAAGRPSDALDAFNAATADGIYQLTSEQADELARVHDSLAALSAQTAMATAPAPAMDAPAVDPLDPTGATGQFMPDPSDTGFFTLSESEMVQQDRQDRKQAKVRRRHRHTGLKVFIVLLLLILIAAGGLGFAYTRGFGFPSQVCRYRSVPGCRRR
;
A
#
# COMPACT_ATOMS: atom_id res chain seq x y z
N MET A 1 -7.09 -17.47 -43.40
CA MET A 1 -6.89 -16.10 -42.85
C MET A 1 -7.39 -15.03 -43.83
N ASN A 2 -8.29 -14.14 -43.38
CA ASN A 2 -8.86 -13.08 -44.25
C ASN A 2 -8.28 -11.71 -43.83
N SER A 3 -7.25 -11.25 -44.55
CA SER A 3 -6.57 -9.98 -44.28
C SER A 3 -7.47 -8.76 -44.40
N GLN A 4 -8.50 -8.81 -45.23
CA GLN A 4 -9.47 -7.72 -45.41
C GLN A 4 -10.33 -7.55 -44.15
N LEU A 5 -10.83 -8.67 -43.58
CA LEU A 5 -11.61 -8.62 -42.32
C LEU A 5 -10.76 -8.13 -41.16
N ILE A 6 -9.47 -8.46 -41.11
CA ILE A 6 -8.57 -7.94 -40.07
C ILE A 6 -8.45 -6.42 -40.18
N GLN A 7 -8.22 -5.88 -41.36
CA GLN A 7 -8.12 -4.44 -41.56
C GLN A 7 -9.45 -3.73 -41.22
N GLN A 8 -10.56 -4.30 -41.60
CA GLN A 8 -11.89 -3.79 -41.24
C GLN A 8 -12.15 -3.84 -39.76
N GLY A 9 -11.80 -4.96 -39.08
CA GLY A 9 -11.90 -5.10 -37.62
C GLY A 9 -11.03 -4.11 -36.86
N ARG A 10 -9.79 -3.85 -37.34
CA ARG A 10 -8.92 -2.80 -36.80
C ARG A 10 -9.53 -1.40 -36.96
N ALA A 11 -10.15 -1.12 -38.15
CA ALA A 11 -10.79 0.14 -38.41
C ALA A 11 -12.01 0.34 -37.50
N ALA A 12 -12.86 -0.67 -37.36
CA ALA A 12 -14.00 -0.68 -36.45
C ALA A 12 -13.58 -0.45 -35.01
N TYR A 13 -12.51 -1.13 -34.53
CA TYR A 13 -11.97 -0.94 -33.19
C TYR A 13 -11.51 0.51 -32.95
N ARG A 14 -10.80 1.11 -33.92
CA ARG A 14 -10.37 2.53 -33.82
C ARG A 14 -11.53 3.52 -33.85
N ALA A 15 -12.63 3.17 -34.54
CA ALA A 15 -13.85 3.95 -34.58
C ALA A 15 -14.72 3.81 -33.31
N GLY A 16 -14.34 2.90 -32.39
CA GLY A 16 -15.12 2.62 -31.17
C GLY A 16 -16.29 1.65 -31.40
N ASP A 17 -16.46 1.11 -32.62
CA ASP A 17 -17.43 0.06 -32.88
C ASP A 17 -16.86 -1.31 -32.48
N PHE A 18 -16.91 -1.56 -31.16
CA PHE A 18 -16.34 -2.77 -30.57
C PHE A 18 -17.13 -4.02 -30.98
N SER A 19 -18.43 -3.90 -31.26
CA SER A 19 -19.25 -5.02 -31.71
C SER A 19 -18.82 -5.49 -33.11
N ALA A 20 -18.74 -4.57 -34.06
CA ALA A 20 -18.25 -4.89 -35.39
C ALA A 20 -16.80 -5.40 -35.36
N ALA A 21 -15.94 -4.78 -34.53
CA ALA A 21 -14.58 -5.19 -34.40
C ALA A 21 -14.47 -6.65 -33.90
N ALA A 22 -15.20 -7.03 -32.84
CA ALA A 22 -15.20 -8.38 -32.28
C ALA A 22 -15.67 -9.42 -33.30
N GLN A 23 -16.73 -9.11 -34.04
CA GLN A 23 -17.29 -9.99 -35.09
C GLN A 23 -16.33 -10.16 -36.28
N MET A 24 -15.80 -9.05 -36.83
CA MET A 24 -14.89 -9.09 -37.98
C MET A 24 -13.57 -9.82 -37.63
N LEU A 25 -12.99 -9.53 -36.47
CA LEU A 25 -11.76 -10.18 -36.03
C LEU A 25 -11.97 -11.66 -35.72
N GLY A 26 -13.15 -12.04 -35.18
CA GLY A 26 -13.53 -13.43 -34.99
C GLY A 26 -13.71 -14.19 -36.30
N ALA A 27 -14.35 -13.57 -37.30
CA ALA A 27 -14.56 -14.16 -38.61
C ALA A 27 -13.31 -14.14 -39.52
N ALA A 28 -12.27 -13.39 -39.15
CA ALA A 28 -11.08 -13.21 -39.96
C ALA A 28 -10.16 -14.47 -40.04
N LYS A 29 -10.37 -15.40 -39.12
CA LYS A 29 -9.59 -16.65 -39.02
C LYS A 29 -10.45 -17.86 -38.75
N THR A 30 -9.99 -19.05 -39.13
CA THR A 30 -10.54 -20.30 -38.68
C THR A 30 -10.07 -20.63 -37.26
N PRO A 31 -10.76 -21.52 -36.52
CA PRO A 31 -10.36 -21.89 -35.15
C PRO A 31 -8.91 -22.38 -35.02
N ASP A 32 -8.40 -23.05 -36.06
CA ASP A 32 -7.05 -23.64 -36.05
C ASP A 32 -5.94 -22.64 -36.45
N GLU A 33 -6.30 -21.45 -36.95
CA GLU A 33 -5.34 -20.43 -37.31
C GLU A 33 -4.88 -19.65 -36.09
N ILE A 34 -3.56 -19.54 -35.91
CA ILE A 34 -2.94 -18.77 -34.82
C ILE A 34 -2.66 -17.35 -35.31
N MET A 35 -3.23 -16.35 -34.64
CA MET A 35 -3.06 -14.94 -35.00
C MET A 35 -3.15 -14.03 -33.79
N GLY A 36 -2.04 -13.89 -33.08
CA GLY A 36 -1.98 -13.19 -31.80
C GLY A 36 -2.51 -11.76 -31.84
N GLU A 37 -2.27 -11.02 -32.92
CA GLU A 37 -2.77 -9.65 -33.03
C GLU A 37 -4.29 -9.57 -33.17
N ALA A 38 -4.90 -10.40 -34.03
CA ALA A 38 -6.35 -10.39 -34.21
C ALA A 38 -7.08 -10.80 -32.93
N ASP A 39 -6.59 -11.88 -32.29
CA ASP A 39 -7.14 -12.35 -31.02
C ASP A 39 -6.97 -11.32 -29.90
N HIS A 40 -5.82 -10.64 -29.82
CA HIS A 40 -5.61 -9.57 -28.86
C HIS A 40 -6.59 -8.42 -29.05
N LEU A 41 -6.74 -7.91 -30.29
CA LEU A 41 -7.69 -6.84 -30.59
C LEU A 41 -9.16 -7.27 -30.36
N ARG A 42 -9.49 -8.53 -30.68
CA ARG A 42 -10.80 -9.11 -30.39
C ARG A 42 -11.03 -9.13 -28.86
N GLY A 43 -10.06 -9.58 -28.08
CA GLY A 43 -10.13 -9.57 -26.63
C GLY A 43 -10.36 -8.17 -26.07
N ASN A 44 -9.63 -7.16 -26.59
CA ASN A 44 -9.83 -5.77 -26.20
C ASN A 44 -11.24 -5.27 -26.53
N ALA A 45 -11.79 -5.58 -27.70
CA ALA A 45 -13.14 -5.21 -28.10
C ALA A 45 -14.19 -5.86 -27.17
N LEU A 46 -14.02 -7.14 -26.86
CA LEU A 46 -14.89 -7.89 -25.94
C LEU A 46 -14.84 -7.33 -24.51
N MET A 47 -13.67 -6.88 -24.04
CA MET A 47 -13.54 -6.18 -22.74
C MET A 47 -14.40 -4.89 -22.71
N HIS A 48 -14.39 -4.10 -23.79
CA HIS A 48 -15.22 -2.90 -23.88
C HIS A 48 -16.73 -3.21 -23.93
N LEU A 49 -17.10 -4.38 -24.43
CA LEU A 49 -18.50 -4.85 -24.48
C LEU A 49 -18.96 -5.51 -23.17
N GLY A 50 -18.06 -5.66 -22.18
CA GLY A 50 -18.35 -6.39 -20.93
C GLY A 50 -18.42 -7.92 -21.10
N MET A 51 -18.02 -8.45 -22.25
CA MET A 51 -17.99 -9.89 -22.56
C MET A 51 -16.67 -10.48 -22.03
N TYR A 52 -16.53 -10.52 -20.71
CA TYR A 52 -15.23 -10.79 -20.05
C TYR A 52 -14.78 -12.25 -20.22
N ALA A 53 -15.70 -13.21 -20.19
CA ALA A 53 -15.36 -14.62 -20.38
C ALA A 53 -14.77 -14.86 -21.78
N GLU A 54 -15.42 -14.35 -22.80
CA GLU A 54 -14.97 -14.46 -24.18
C GLU A 54 -13.69 -13.64 -24.44
N ALA A 55 -13.52 -12.52 -23.72
CA ALA A 55 -12.27 -11.76 -23.76
C ALA A 55 -11.10 -12.57 -23.21
N ALA A 56 -11.29 -13.29 -22.09
CA ALA A 56 -10.27 -14.15 -21.51
C ALA A 56 -9.86 -15.29 -22.46
N GLU A 57 -10.82 -15.87 -23.20
CA GLU A 57 -10.56 -16.89 -24.23
C GLU A 57 -9.80 -16.28 -25.42
N ALA A 58 -10.18 -15.09 -25.87
CA ALA A 58 -9.49 -14.41 -26.97
C ALA A 58 -8.03 -14.11 -26.61
N TYR A 59 -7.75 -13.63 -25.40
CA TYR A 59 -6.37 -13.44 -24.93
C TYR A 59 -5.61 -14.76 -24.79
N ALA A 60 -6.28 -15.84 -24.37
CA ALA A 60 -5.66 -17.16 -24.31
C ALA A 60 -5.29 -17.66 -25.72
N ALA A 61 -6.16 -17.43 -26.71
CA ALA A 61 -5.86 -17.75 -28.11
C ALA A 61 -4.65 -16.92 -28.63
N ALA A 62 -4.59 -15.64 -28.28
CA ALA A 62 -3.45 -14.77 -28.64
C ALA A 62 -2.13 -15.24 -28.04
N LEU A 63 -2.14 -15.86 -26.87
CA LEU A 63 -0.94 -16.39 -26.19
C LEU A 63 -0.35 -17.61 -26.92
N ASN A 64 -1.10 -18.29 -27.80
CA ASN A 64 -0.60 -19.40 -28.61
C ASN A 64 0.33 -18.89 -29.73
N ASP A 65 0.31 -17.60 -30.07
CA ASP A 65 1.23 -16.99 -31.01
C ASP A 65 2.52 -16.57 -30.30
N GLY A 66 3.48 -17.47 -30.26
CA GLY A 66 4.81 -17.21 -29.67
C GLY A 66 5.61 -16.10 -30.36
N THR A 67 5.23 -15.75 -31.61
CA THR A 67 5.92 -14.71 -32.39
C THR A 67 5.36 -13.31 -32.15
N TYR A 68 4.18 -13.19 -31.56
CA TYR A 68 3.51 -11.90 -31.34
C TYR A 68 4.22 -11.02 -30.29
N GLY A 69 5.00 -11.61 -29.40
CA GLY A 69 5.94 -10.88 -28.52
C GLY A 69 5.30 -10.01 -27.43
N LYS A 70 3.99 -10.11 -27.15
CA LYS A 70 3.28 -9.32 -26.13
C LYS A 70 2.76 -10.16 -24.97
N ARG A 71 3.52 -11.20 -24.60
CA ARG A 71 3.10 -12.19 -23.62
C ARG A 71 2.66 -11.58 -22.28
N GLY A 72 3.46 -10.70 -21.67
CA GLY A 72 3.13 -10.08 -20.38
C GLY A 72 1.87 -9.21 -20.45
N ALA A 73 1.69 -8.44 -21.54
CA ALA A 73 0.48 -7.65 -21.73
C ALA A 73 -0.78 -8.51 -21.93
N LEU A 74 -0.67 -9.58 -22.73
CA LEU A 74 -1.77 -10.54 -22.95
C LEU A 74 -2.17 -11.24 -21.65
N LEU A 75 -1.21 -11.72 -20.88
CA LEU A 75 -1.44 -12.34 -19.57
C LEU A 75 -2.10 -11.36 -18.59
N THR A 76 -1.64 -10.10 -18.57
CA THR A 76 -2.25 -9.04 -17.74
C THR A 76 -3.71 -8.78 -18.15
N ASN A 77 -3.98 -8.68 -19.45
CA ASN A 77 -5.34 -8.44 -19.95
C ASN A 77 -6.26 -9.65 -19.69
N ARG A 78 -5.74 -10.87 -19.89
CA ARG A 78 -6.46 -12.10 -19.54
C ARG A 78 -6.79 -12.14 -18.05
N GLY A 79 -5.83 -11.81 -17.17
CA GLY A 79 -6.05 -11.73 -15.74
C GLY A 79 -7.15 -10.73 -15.37
N LYS A 80 -7.18 -9.55 -16.03
CA LYS A 80 -8.26 -8.57 -15.83
C LYS A 80 -9.63 -9.12 -16.24
N ALA A 81 -9.70 -9.79 -17.38
CA ALA A 81 -10.92 -10.40 -17.86
C ALA A 81 -11.44 -11.48 -16.91
N LEU A 82 -10.55 -12.37 -16.44
CA LEU A 82 -10.87 -13.40 -15.45
C LEU A 82 -11.31 -12.82 -14.10
N ALA A 83 -10.65 -11.77 -13.63
CA ALA A 83 -11.04 -11.09 -12.39
C ALA A 83 -12.43 -10.44 -12.52
N ALA A 84 -12.78 -9.92 -13.70
CA ALA A 84 -14.08 -9.32 -13.96
C ALA A 84 -15.23 -10.34 -13.96
N VAL A 85 -14.98 -11.62 -14.27
CA VAL A 85 -15.95 -12.72 -14.09
C VAL A 85 -15.92 -13.33 -12.70
N GLY A 86 -15.03 -12.86 -11.80
CA GLY A 86 -14.92 -13.36 -10.44
C GLY A 86 -13.99 -14.58 -10.27
N ASP A 87 -13.33 -15.04 -11.32
CA ASP A 87 -12.32 -16.10 -11.22
C ASP A 87 -10.98 -15.53 -10.77
N TYR A 88 -10.91 -15.16 -9.50
CA TYR A 88 -9.73 -14.54 -8.91
C TYR A 88 -8.53 -15.49 -8.84
N THR A 89 -8.77 -16.80 -8.74
CA THR A 89 -7.71 -17.80 -8.68
C THR A 89 -6.95 -17.88 -10.01
N THR A 90 -7.67 -18.05 -11.10
CA THR A 90 -7.05 -18.11 -12.43
C THR A 90 -6.51 -16.74 -12.87
N ALA A 91 -7.17 -15.65 -12.45
CA ALA A 91 -6.68 -14.28 -12.65
C ALA A 91 -5.32 -14.08 -11.97
N ALA A 92 -5.15 -14.51 -10.71
CA ALA A 92 -3.89 -14.41 -9.98
C ALA A 92 -2.77 -15.20 -10.67
N GLN A 93 -3.06 -16.39 -11.18
CA GLN A 93 -2.11 -17.18 -11.97
C GLN A 93 -1.67 -16.43 -13.24
N ALA A 94 -2.61 -15.85 -13.97
CA ALA A 94 -2.33 -15.09 -15.19
C ALA A 94 -1.47 -13.85 -14.89
N PHE A 95 -1.81 -13.08 -13.86
CA PHE A 95 -1.02 -11.94 -13.42
C PHE A 95 0.38 -12.34 -12.95
N SER A 96 0.49 -13.41 -12.15
CA SER A 96 1.78 -13.93 -11.70
C SER A 96 2.66 -14.35 -12.89
N ALA A 97 2.09 -15.02 -13.89
CA ALA A 97 2.81 -15.36 -15.11
C ALA A 97 3.24 -14.10 -15.91
N ALA A 98 2.45 -13.03 -15.87
CA ALA A 98 2.81 -11.76 -16.51
C ALA A 98 4.01 -11.09 -15.84
N THR A 99 4.15 -11.18 -14.51
CA THR A 99 5.30 -10.62 -13.78
C THR A 99 6.61 -11.34 -14.05
N GLN A 100 6.56 -12.56 -14.60
CA GLN A 100 7.73 -13.34 -14.98
C GLN A 100 8.24 -13.01 -16.39
N ASP A 101 7.51 -12.22 -17.18
CA ASP A 101 7.92 -11.81 -18.52
C ASP A 101 8.87 -10.62 -18.43
N ALA A 102 10.17 -10.87 -18.57
CA ALA A 102 11.22 -9.83 -18.51
C ALA A 102 11.08 -8.77 -19.62
N SER A 103 10.34 -9.07 -20.70
CA SER A 103 10.10 -8.12 -21.80
C SER A 103 8.89 -7.21 -21.54
N TYR A 104 8.15 -7.43 -20.46
CA TYR A 104 6.95 -6.66 -20.14
C TYR A 104 7.32 -5.29 -19.56
N ALA A 105 7.09 -4.24 -20.35
CA ALA A 105 7.52 -2.88 -20.00
C ALA A 105 6.77 -2.24 -18.82
N THR A 106 5.64 -2.79 -18.40
CA THR A 106 4.80 -2.23 -17.32
C THR A 106 4.37 -3.30 -16.31
N PRO A 107 5.33 -4.00 -15.66
CA PRO A 107 5.02 -5.11 -14.76
C PRO A 107 4.21 -4.67 -13.53
N PHE A 108 4.28 -3.39 -13.13
CA PHE A 108 3.44 -2.85 -12.06
C PHE A 108 1.94 -3.08 -12.30
N LYS A 109 1.47 -3.08 -13.56
CA LYS A 109 0.05 -3.36 -13.88
C LYS A 109 -0.34 -4.79 -13.56
N ALA A 110 0.57 -5.74 -13.78
CA ALA A 110 0.37 -7.13 -13.41
C ALA A 110 0.43 -7.31 -11.89
N TYR A 111 1.38 -6.64 -11.20
CA TYR A 111 1.45 -6.67 -9.74
C TYR A 111 0.19 -6.06 -9.08
N LEU A 112 -0.35 -4.96 -9.59
CA LEU A 112 -1.62 -4.39 -9.11
C LEU A 112 -2.77 -5.37 -9.33
N GLY A 113 -2.86 -5.98 -10.51
CA GLY A 113 -3.88 -6.98 -10.82
C GLY A 113 -3.77 -8.22 -9.92
N LEU A 114 -2.54 -8.72 -9.70
CA LEU A 114 -2.25 -9.84 -8.80
C LEU A 114 -2.66 -9.50 -7.36
N GLY A 115 -2.27 -8.32 -6.87
CA GLY A 115 -2.63 -7.86 -5.54
C GLY A 115 -4.16 -7.80 -5.35
N ASN A 116 -4.87 -7.23 -6.33
CA ASN A 116 -6.33 -7.18 -6.29
C ASN A 116 -6.98 -8.57 -6.31
N ALA A 117 -6.54 -9.49 -7.18
CA ALA A 117 -7.08 -10.84 -7.28
C ALA A 117 -6.86 -11.61 -5.96
N LEU A 118 -5.66 -11.53 -5.37
CA LEU A 118 -5.33 -12.15 -4.09
C LEU A 118 -6.12 -11.52 -2.93
N PHE A 119 -6.31 -10.21 -2.94
CA PHE A 119 -7.12 -9.52 -1.94
C PHE A 119 -8.57 -10.00 -1.96
N GLN A 120 -9.17 -10.12 -3.15
CA GLN A 120 -10.54 -10.63 -3.32
C GLN A 120 -10.66 -12.11 -2.92
N SER A 121 -9.58 -12.89 -3.05
CA SER A 121 -9.52 -14.28 -2.58
C SER A 121 -9.26 -14.41 -1.08
N GLY A 122 -9.04 -13.29 -0.35
CA GLY A 122 -8.73 -13.30 1.08
C GLY A 122 -7.26 -13.55 1.42
N ASP A 123 -6.39 -13.72 0.44
CA ASP A 123 -4.94 -13.88 0.67
C ASP A 123 -4.25 -12.50 0.80
N TYR A 124 -4.55 -11.84 1.91
CA TYR A 124 -4.07 -10.47 2.18
C TYR A 124 -2.55 -10.38 2.31
N ALA A 125 -1.87 -11.44 2.73
CA ALA A 125 -0.42 -11.47 2.90
C ALA A 125 0.30 -11.41 1.54
N ASN A 126 -0.08 -12.26 0.61
CA ASN A 126 0.46 -12.27 -0.74
C ASN A 126 -0.02 -11.06 -1.56
N ALA A 127 -1.27 -10.60 -1.35
CA ALA A 127 -1.77 -9.35 -1.93
C ALA A 127 -0.88 -8.16 -1.53
N GLY A 128 -0.55 -8.03 -0.25
CA GLY A 128 0.35 -6.99 0.25
C GLY A 128 1.74 -7.06 -0.37
N THR A 129 2.26 -8.27 -0.59
CA THR A 129 3.55 -8.45 -1.29
C THR A 129 3.46 -7.95 -2.75
N ALA A 130 2.39 -8.28 -3.46
CA ALA A 130 2.18 -7.83 -4.84
C ALA A 130 2.02 -6.30 -4.92
N PHE A 131 1.24 -5.68 -4.03
CA PHE A 131 1.10 -4.22 -4.00
C PHE A 131 2.41 -3.51 -3.66
N ARG A 132 3.25 -4.08 -2.78
CA ARG A 132 4.59 -3.56 -2.52
C ARG A 132 5.46 -3.59 -3.78
N GLN A 133 5.44 -4.69 -4.54
CA GLN A 133 6.17 -4.78 -5.80
C GLN A 133 5.67 -3.74 -6.82
N ALA A 134 4.36 -3.53 -6.89
CA ALA A 134 3.80 -2.49 -7.74
C ALA A 134 4.25 -1.07 -7.31
N ALA A 135 4.36 -0.82 -6.00
CA ALA A 135 4.76 0.49 -5.48
C ALA A 135 6.24 0.82 -5.75
N ILE A 136 7.12 -0.18 -5.70
CA ILE A 136 8.57 0.02 -5.93
C ILE A 136 8.98 -0.05 -7.40
N ASP A 137 8.08 -0.44 -8.29
CA ASP A 137 8.35 -0.48 -9.73
C ASP A 137 8.51 0.93 -10.26
N GLY A 138 9.70 1.25 -10.79
CA GLY A 138 10.02 2.57 -11.34
C GLY A 138 9.16 3.00 -12.53
N ALA A 139 8.47 2.07 -13.19
CA ALA A 139 7.53 2.36 -14.27
C ALA A 139 6.12 2.73 -13.75
N ASN A 140 5.86 2.59 -12.44
CA ASN A 140 4.56 2.92 -11.87
C ASN A 140 4.42 4.45 -11.69
N PRO A 141 3.47 5.10 -12.39
CA PRO A 141 3.26 6.54 -12.26
C PRO A 141 2.54 6.94 -10.96
N ALA A 142 1.93 5.98 -10.26
CA ALA A 142 1.11 6.23 -9.08
C ALA A 142 1.45 5.26 -7.92
N PRO A 143 2.68 5.31 -7.36
CA PRO A 143 3.08 4.43 -6.26
C PRO A 143 2.25 4.62 -5.00
N ALA A 144 1.74 5.83 -4.74
CA ALA A 144 0.88 6.15 -3.61
C ALA A 144 -0.40 5.29 -3.59
N ALA A 145 -1.02 5.07 -4.75
CA ALA A 145 -2.21 4.23 -4.85
C ALA A 145 -1.90 2.76 -4.49
N ALA A 146 -0.77 2.23 -4.95
CA ALA A 146 -0.34 0.87 -4.60
C ALA A 146 -0.03 0.72 -3.10
N LEU A 147 0.58 1.75 -2.48
CA LEU A 147 0.79 1.79 -1.03
C LEU A 147 -0.53 1.87 -0.26
N GLY A 148 -1.53 2.59 -0.78
CA GLY A 148 -2.87 2.62 -0.19
C GLY A 148 -3.51 1.23 -0.13
N GLU A 149 -3.40 0.45 -1.22
CA GLU A 149 -3.87 -0.94 -1.24
C GLU A 149 -3.07 -1.85 -0.30
N LEU A 150 -1.76 -1.65 -0.16
CA LEU A 150 -0.94 -2.33 0.84
C LEU A 150 -1.42 -2.01 2.27
N GLY A 151 -1.75 -0.74 2.55
CA GLY A 151 -2.32 -0.33 3.83
C GLY A 151 -3.64 -1.06 4.15
N ARG A 152 -4.51 -1.23 3.16
CA ARG A 152 -5.74 -2.03 3.29
C ARG A 152 -5.43 -3.50 3.64
N CYS A 153 -4.41 -4.08 3.03
CA CYS A 153 -3.98 -5.43 3.36
C CYS A 153 -3.56 -5.53 4.84
N PHE A 154 -2.81 -4.56 5.36
CA PHE A 154 -2.40 -4.55 6.76
C PHE A 154 -3.60 -4.42 7.72
N ILE A 155 -4.61 -3.63 7.38
CA ILE A 155 -5.86 -3.58 8.17
C ILE A 155 -6.51 -4.97 8.22
N LYS A 156 -6.69 -5.63 7.07
CA LYS A 156 -7.30 -6.98 7.00
C LYS A 156 -6.46 -8.05 7.71
N LEU A 157 -5.16 -7.86 7.84
CA LEU A 157 -4.24 -8.73 8.59
C LEU A 157 -4.20 -8.42 10.09
N GLY A 158 -4.98 -7.46 10.60
CA GLY A 158 -4.94 -7.06 12.01
C GLY A 158 -3.64 -6.37 12.41
N ARG A 159 -2.98 -5.68 11.49
CA ARG A 159 -1.72 -4.94 11.68
C ARG A 159 -1.92 -3.42 11.52
N PRO A 160 -2.71 -2.79 12.39
CA PRO A 160 -3.10 -1.39 12.19
C PRO A 160 -1.92 -0.41 12.28
N ALA A 161 -0.90 -0.70 13.10
CA ALA A 161 0.29 0.15 13.18
C ALA A 161 1.05 0.21 11.86
N ASP A 162 1.23 -0.93 11.19
CA ASP A 162 1.87 -0.99 9.88
C ASP A 162 1.01 -0.33 8.80
N ALA A 163 -0.32 -0.44 8.91
CA ALA A 163 -1.24 0.26 8.01
C ALA A 163 -1.09 1.79 8.12
N VAL A 164 -1.05 2.33 9.34
CA VAL A 164 -0.86 3.77 9.59
C VAL A 164 0.45 4.28 8.95
N GLU A 165 1.57 3.58 9.17
CA GLU A 165 2.85 3.98 8.57
C GLU A 165 2.83 3.87 7.03
N THR A 166 2.13 2.87 6.50
CA THR A 166 1.99 2.69 5.05
C THR A 166 1.15 3.80 4.43
N TYR A 167 0.01 4.16 5.02
CA TYR A 167 -0.81 5.28 4.54
C TYR A 167 -0.09 6.62 4.67
N ARG A 168 0.67 6.85 5.76
CA ARG A 168 1.50 8.04 5.89
C ARG A 168 2.52 8.12 4.76
N THR A 169 3.22 7.01 4.50
CA THR A 169 4.17 6.92 3.39
C THR A 169 3.47 7.17 2.06
N ALA A 170 2.26 6.61 1.84
CA ALA A 170 1.50 6.84 0.62
C ALA A 170 1.16 8.32 0.41
N ILE A 171 0.75 9.02 1.46
CA ILE A 171 0.44 10.47 1.43
C ILE A 171 1.72 11.27 1.15
N ASP A 172 2.85 10.91 1.76
CA ASP A 172 4.15 11.56 1.52
C ASP A 172 4.66 11.37 0.08
N PHE A 173 4.30 10.25 -0.57
CA PHE A 173 4.60 9.99 -1.98
C PHE A 173 3.61 10.64 -2.96
N ALA A 174 2.44 11.03 -2.48
CA ALA A 174 1.46 11.72 -3.31
C ALA A 174 1.97 13.10 -3.70
N GLY A 175 1.83 13.44 -4.96
CA GLY A 175 2.18 14.77 -5.46
C GLY A 175 1.16 15.83 -5.02
N PRO A 176 1.48 17.12 -5.16
CA PRO A 176 0.59 18.22 -4.73
C PRO A 176 -0.77 18.27 -5.45
N ARG A 177 -0.91 17.53 -6.54
CA ARG A 177 -2.15 17.45 -7.34
C ARG A 177 -2.85 16.11 -7.22
N ASP A 178 -2.27 15.16 -6.47
CA ASP A 178 -2.85 13.84 -6.32
C ASP A 178 -3.98 13.86 -5.30
N ASP A 179 -5.01 13.09 -5.59
CA ASP A 179 -6.14 12.92 -4.68
C ASP A 179 -5.77 12.00 -3.52
N THR A 180 -5.57 12.58 -2.34
CA THR A 180 -5.22 11.83 -1.12
C THR A 180 -6.42 11.49 -0.25
N ARG A 181 -7.65 11.82 -0.66
CA ARG A 181 -8.86 11.62 0.18
C ARG A 181 -9.07 10.17 0.54
N ALA A 182 -8.95 9.26 -0.42
CA ALA A 182 -9.06 7.82 -0.17
C ALA A 182 -7.96 7.30 0.77
N LEU A 183 -6.74 7.85 0.66
CA LEU A 183 -5.62 7.51 1.56
C LEU A 183 -5.88 8.01 2.99
N ASN A 184 -6.39 9.23 3.14
CA ASN A 184 -6.78 9.78 4.45
C ASN A 184 -7.92 8.98 5.08
N ALA A 185 -8.93 8.58 4.32
CA ALA A 185 -10.01 7.72 4.83
C ALA A 185 -9.49 6.35 5.29
N GLY A 186 -8.60 5.72 4.52
CA GLY A 186 -7.94 4.48 4.90
C GLY A 186 -7.04 4.65 6.13
N MET A 187 -6.33 5.77 6.25
CA MET A 187 -5.56 6.12 7.43
C MET A 187 -6.46 6.29 8.66
N GLY A 188 -7.63 6.88 8.51
CA GLY A 188 -8.66 6.98 9.57
C GLY A 188 -9.07 5.61 10.10
N GLN A 189 -9.36 4.66 9.20
CA GLN A 189 -9.66 3.28 9.59
C GLN A 189 -8.49 2.61 10.33
N ALA A 190 -7.26 2.80 9.84
CA ALA A 190 -6.07 2.24 10.47
C ALA A 190 -5.80 2.83 11.86
N LEU A 191 -6.00 4.15 12.03
CA LEU A 191 -5.83 4.85 13.31
C LEU A 191 -6.89 4.45 14.33
N SER A 192 -8.14 4.28 13.90
CA SER A 192 -9.21 3.76 14.74
C SER A 192 -8.88 2.35 15.23
N ALA A 193 -8.50 1.45 14.32
CA ALA A 193 -8.08 0.09 14.67
C ALA A 193 -6.83 0.05 15.55
N ALA A 194 -6.00 1.09 15.53
CA ALA A 194 -4.84 1.27 16.41
C ALA A 194 -5.18 1.89 17.78
N GLY A 195 -6.47 2.14 18.09
CA GLY A 195 -6.92 2.75 19.33
C GLY A 195 -6.60 4.24 19.46
N ARG A 196 -6.52 4.96 18.34
CA ARG A 196 -6.21 6.40 18.26
C ARG A 196 -7.40 7.18 17.68
N PRO A 197 -8.52 7.28 18.40
CA PRO A 197 -9.77 7.83 17.85
C PRO A 197 -9.67 9.31 17.49
N SER A 198 -8.92 10.13 18.22
CA SER A 198 -8.74 11.56 17.88
C SER A 198 -8.05 11.73 16.55
N ASP A 199 -6.93 11.02 16.35
CA ASP A 199 -6.18 11.09 15.10
C ASP A 199 -6.98 10.48 13.93
N ALA A 200 -7.81 9.45 14.21
CA ALA A 200 -8.69 8.85 13.22
C ALA A 200 -9.74 9.86 12.74
N LEU A 201 -10.34 10.64 13.66
CA LEU A 201 -11.30 11.69 13.32
C LEU A 201 -10.66 12.75 12.43
N ASP A 202 -9.43 13.19 12.76
CA ASP A 202 -8.71 14.16 11.95
C ASP A 202 -8.46 13.65 10.53
N ALA A 203 -8.10 12.37 10.39
CA ALA A 203 -7.87 11.74 9.09
C ALA A 203 -9.16 11.62 8.27
N PHE A 204 -10.30 11.23 8.88
CA PHE A 204 -11.59 11.22 8.20
C PHE A 204 -12.06 12.62 7.80
N ASN A 205 -11.86 13.62 8.66
CA ASN A 205 -12.15 15.01 8.34
C ASN A 205 -11.30 15.51 7.15
N ALA A 206 -10.02 15.15 7.10
CA ALA A 206 -9.17 15.47 5.97
C ALA A 206 -9.63 14.80 4.66
N ALA A 207 -10.20 13.60 4.74
CA ALA A 207 -10.74 12.90 3.59
C ALA A 207 -12.00 13.57 3.03
N THR A 208 -12.85 14.15 3.89
CA THR A 208 -14.18 14.69 3.54
C THR A 208 -14.25 16.21 3.56
N ALA A 209 -13.13 16.91 3.75
CA ALA A 209 -13.05 18.36 3.96
C ALA A 209 -13.70 19.19 2.85
N ASP A 210 -13.67 18.72 1.61
CA ASP A 210 -14.26 19.43 0.46
C ASP A 210 -15.71 19.01 0.14
N GLY A 211 -16.27 18.03 0.88
CA GLY A 211 -17.61 17.49 0.68
C GLY A 211 -17.80 16.65 -0.60
N ILE A 212 -16.74 16.41 -1.36
CA ILE A 212 -16.78 15.65 -2.63
C ILE A 212 -16.59 14.15 -2.38
N TYR A 213 -15.63 13.79 -1.53
CA TYR A 213 -15.34 12.40 -1.22
C TYR A 213 -16.42 11.80 -0.32
N GLN A 214 -17.02 10.72 -0.78
CA GLN A 214 -18.00 9.96 0.00
C GLN A 214 -17.32 8.74 0.61
N LEU A 215 -17.43 8.61 1.92
CA LEU A 215 -16.98 7.44 2.63
C LEU A 215 -17.75 6.20 2.18
N THR A 216 -17.06 5.07 2.06
CA THR A 216 -17.74 3.78 1.90
C THR A 216 -18.56 3.46 3.15
N SER A 217 -19.51 2.50 3.07
CA SER A 217 -20.28 2.09 4.25
C SER A 217 -19.36 1.61 5.39
N GLU A 218 -18.33 0.83 5.09
CA GLU A 218 -17.36 0.35 6.08
C GLU A 218 -16.60 1.53 6.74
N GLN A 219 -16.25 2.57 5.98
CA GLN A 219 -15.60 3.78 6.49
C GLN A 219 -16.54 4.64 7.32
N ALA A 220 -17.81 4.77 6.91
CA ALA A 220 -18.81 5.53 7.66
C ALA A 220 -19.15 4.86 9.00
N ASP A 221 -19.27 3.53 9.01
CA ASP A 221 -19.48 2.75 10.24
C ASP A 221 -18.28 2.89 11.18
N GLU A 222 -17.05 2.93 10.63
CA GLU A 222 -15.84 3.14 11.43
C GLU A 222 -15.80 4.55 12.03
N LEU A 223 -16.15 5.57 11.24
CA LEU A 223 -16.24 6.94 11.75
C LEU A 223 -17.28 7.07 12.88
N ALA A 224 -18.43 6.39 12.76
CA ALA A 224 -19.41 6.35 13.85
C ALA A 224 -18.79 5.74 15.12
N ARG A 225 -18.08 4.62 15.02
CA ARG A 225 -17.36 4.02 16.17
C ARG A 225 -16.31 4.96 16.77
N VAL A 226 -15.64 5.75 15.94
CA VAL A 226 -14.69 6.78 16.41
C VAL A 226 -15.41 7.83 17.26
N HIS A 227 -16.56 8.33 16.80
CA HIS A 227 -17.36 9.29 17.57
C HIS A 227 -17.83 8.70 18.92
N ASP A 228 -18.32 7.47 18.93
CA ASP A 228 -18.74 6.79 20.15
C ASP A 228 -17.57 6.62 21.14
N SER A 229 -16.39 6.27 20.64
CA SER A 229 -15.19 6.13 21.46
C SER A 229 -14.76 7.45 22.08
N LEU A 230 -14.82 8.54 21.33
CA LEU A 230 -14.49 9.88 21.83
C LEU A 230 -15.51 10.36 22.86
N ALA A 231 -16.81 10.08 22.65
CA ALA A 231 -17.86 10.39 23.61
C ALA A 231 -17.66 9.61 24.93
N ALA A 232 -17.32 8.34 24.85
CA ALA A 232 -17.01 7.52 26.02
C ALA A 232 -15.79 8.04 26.80
N LEU A 233 -14.71 8.43 26.10
CA LEU A 233 -13.51 9.02 26.71
C LEU A 233 -13.84 10.35 27.41
N SER A 234 -14.66 11.21 26.81
CA SER A 234 -15.07 12.48 27.40
C SER A 234 -15.94 12.27 28.65
N ALA A 235 -16.84 11.29 28.63
CA ALA A 235 -17.66 10.94 29.79
C ALA A 235 -16.79 10.39 30.94
N GLN A 236 -15.81 9.55 30.66
CA GLN A 236 -14.88 9.05 31.67
C GLN A 236 -14.06 10.18 32.32
N THR A 237 -13.59 11.12 31.50
CA THR A 237 -12.85 12.29 31.99
C THR A 237 -13.73 13.17 32.87
N ALA A 238 -14.99 13.39 32.48
CA ALA A 238 -15.94 14.17 33.26
C ALA A 238 -16.28 13.49 34.61
N MET A 239 -16.39 12.16 34.62
CA MET A 239 -16.60 11.41 35.87
C MET A 239 -15.37 11.47 36.80
N ALA A 240 -14.16 11.40 36.23
CA ALA A 240 -12.92 11.47 37.02
C ALA A 240 -12.66 12.88 37.59
N THR A 241 -13.18 13.92 36.93
CA THR A 241 -13.06 15.33 37.37
C THR A 241 -14.26 15.83 38.17
N ALA A 242 -15.33 15.02 38.32
CA ALA A 242 -16.45 15.38 39.14
C ALA A 242 -16.00 15.57 40.60
N PRO A 243 -16.30 16.68 41.25
CA PRO A 243 -15.97 16.84 42.65
C PRO A 243 -16.65 15.71 43.44
N ALA A 244 -15.90 15.10 44.36
CA ALA A 244 -16.46 14.09 45.24
C ALA A 244 -17.73 14.65 45.88
N PRO A 245 -18.83 13.84 46.01
CA PRO A 245 -20.02 14.30 46.66
C PRO A 245 -19.58 14.88 48.01
N ALA A 246 -20.04 16.13 48.31
CA ALA A 246 -19.74 16.75 49.57
C ALA A 246 -20.25 15.77 50.65
N MET A 247 -19.35 15.15 51.36
CA MET A 247 -19.71 14.40 52.56
C MET A 247 -20.33 15.45 53.46
N ASP A 248 -21.59 15.25 53.82
CA ASP A 248 -22.25 16.09 54.81
C ASP A 248 -21.30 16.22 56.00
N ALA A 249 -20.82 17.44 56.25
CA ALA A 249 -20.01 17.70 57.41
C ALA A 249 -20.78 17.19 58.65
N PRO A 250 -20.16 16.36 59.48
CA PRO A 250 -20.85 15.87 60.69
C PRO A 250 -21.40 17.08 61.43
N ALA A 251 -22.68 17.04 61.79
CA ALA A 251 -23.34 18.11 62.54
C ALA A 251 -22.50 18.40 63.78
N VAL A 252 -21.98 19.62 63.87
CA VAL A 252 -21.24 20.08 65.07
C VAL A 252 -22.16 19.93 66.25
N ASP A 253 -21.79 19.14 67.21
CA ASP A 253 -22.52 18.99 68.47
C ASP A 253 -22.57 20.38 69.17
N PRO A 254 -23.76 20.97 69.32
CA PRO A 254 -23.82 22.29 69.94
C PRO A 254 -23.38 22.35 71.39
N LEU A 255 -23.02 21.19 71.98
CA LEU A 255 -22.56 21.08 73.38
C LEU A 255 -21.00 20.89 73.47
N ASP A 256 -20.33 20.67 72.32
CA ASP A 256 -18.85 20.66 72.27
C ASP A 256 -18.33 21.62 71.20
N PRO A 257 -18.30 22.92 71.46
CA PRO A 257 -17.81 23.93 70.54
C PRO A 257 -16.28 23.85 70.32
N THR A 258 -15.57 22.97 71.01
CA THR A 258 -14.09 22.91 70.91
C THR A 258 -13.59 21.77 70.06
N GLY A 259 -14.50 20.86 69.62
CA GLY A 259 -14.08 19.74 68.77
C GLY A 259 -13.07 18.76 69.39
N ALA A 260 -12.97 18.75 70.73
CA ALA A 260 -11.93 18.04 71.46
C ALA A 260 -12.23 16.54 71.67
N THR A 261 -13.31 16.00 71.07
CA THR A 261 -13.59 14.57 71.14
C THR A 261 -12.85 13.80 70.05
N GLY A 262 -11.54 13.87 70.08
CA GLY A 262 -10.60 12.83 69.61
C GLY A 262 -10.77 12.24 68.20
N GLN A 263 -11.44 12.89 67.28
CA GLN A 263 -11.32 12.49 65.86
C GLN A 263 -10.14 13.19 65.21
N PHE A 264 -9.08 12.41 65.01
CA PHE A 264 -7.91 12.76 64.23
C PHE A 264 -8.40 13.12 62.81
N MET A 265 -8.46 14.40 62.53
CA MET A 265 -8.58 14.83 61.12
C MET A 265 -7.24 14.60 60.47
N PRO A 266 -7.10 13.69 59.48
CA PRO A 266 -5.87 13.62 58.73
C PRO A 266 -5.69 14.98 58.00
N ASP A 267 -4.49 15.52 58.09
CA ASP A 267 -4.09 16.75 57.35
C ASP A 267 -4.40 16.54 55.87
N PRO A 268 -5.17 17.41 55.19
CA PRO A 268 -5.48 17.29 53.80
C PRO A 268 -4.24 17.30 52.90
N SER A 269 -3.04 17.64 53.42
CA SER A 269 -1.75 17.47 52.75
C SER A 269 -1.23 16.02 52.76
N ASP A 270 -1.81 15.09 53.53
CA ASP A 270 -1.37 13.72 53.70
C ASP A 270 -2.14 12.69 52.84
N THR A 271 -3.01 13.15 51.95
CA THR A 271 -3.56 12.32 50.90
C THR A 271 -2.42 12.07 49.88
N GLY A 272 -1.82 10.90 49.91
CA GLY A 272 -0.69 10.47 49.08
C GLY A 272 -0.89 10.54 47.56
N PHE A 273 -1.57 11.56 47.09
CA PHE A 273 -1.56 12.00 45.71
C PHE A 273 -0.38 12.96 45.56
N PHE A 274 0.67 12.50 44.91
CA PHE A 274 1.78 13.31 44.42
C PHE A 274 1.22 14.41 43.49
N THR A 275 0.80 15.53 44.02
CA THR A 275 0.72 16.76 43.24
C THR A 275 2.14 17.28 43.09
N LEU A 276 2.73 17.05 41.94
CA LEU A 276 4.01 17.68 41.59
C LEU A 276 3.85 19.18 41.79
N SER A 277 4.75 19.78 42.55
CA SER A 277 4.79 21.23 42.72
C SER A 277 4.97 21.92 41.36
N GLU A 278 4.49 23.13 41.22
CA GLU A 278 4.63 23.91 39.96
C GLU A 278 6.08 23.96 39.48
N SER A 279 7.06 23.96 40.42
CA SER A 279 8.48 23.88 40.15
C SER A 279 8.94 22.52 39.59
N GLU A 280 8.32 21.42 40.01
CA GLU A 280 8.62 20.06 39.52
C GLU A 280 8.01 19.83 38.14
N MET A 281 6.78 20.33 37.87
CA MET A 281 6.18 20.31 36.53
C MET A 281 7.02 21.08 35.51
N VAL A 282 7.56 22.27 35.89
CA VAL A 282 8.46 23.04 35.04
C VAL A 282 9.78 22.32 34.78
N GLN A 283 10.31 21.60 35.78
CA GLN A 283 11.53 20.81 35.61
C GLN A 283 11.29 19.59 34.70
N GLN A 284 10.14 18.92 34.83
CA GLN A 284 9.76 17.80 34.00
C GLN A 284 9.56 18.22 32.55
N ASP A 285 8.84 19.33 32.28
CA ASP A 285 8.69 19.90 30.93
C ASP A 285 10.05 20.28 30.29
N ARG A 286 11.00 20.81 31.10
CA ARG A 286 12.37 21.08 30.62
C ARG A 286 13.15 19.81 30.29
N GLN A 287 12.95 18.72 31.04
CA GLN A 287 13.59 17.42 30.78
C GLN A 287 13.01 16.80 29.51
N ASP A 288 11.69 16.82 29.35
CA ASP A 288 11.00 16.27 28.18
C ASP A 288 11.39 17.01 26.90
N ARG A 289 11.48 18.36 26.96
CA ARG A 289 12.00 19.17 25.84
C ARG A 289 13.46 18.86 25.49
N LYS A 290 14.31 18.56 26.50
CA LYS A 290 15.69 18.16 26.24
C LYS A 290 15.76 16.75 25.60
N GLN A 291 14.95 15.80 26.08
CA GLN A 291 14.87 14.45 25.50
C GLN A 291 14.31 14.47 24.07
N ALA A 292 13.27 15.28 23.79
CA ALA A 292 12.74 15.46 22.45
C ALA A 292 13.79 16.05 21.50
N LYS A 293 14.62 17.01 21.98
CA LYS A 293 15.69 17.62 21.18
C LYS A 293 16.82 16.61 20.87
N VAL A 294 17.13 15.72 21.81
CA VAL A 294 18.13 14.64 21.64
C VAL A 294 17.60 13.61 20.63
N ARG A 295 16.31 13.18 20.71
CA ARG A 295 15.69 12.26 19.75
C ARG A 295 15.68 12.84 18.33
N ARG A 296 15.38 14.12 18.15
CA ARG A 296 15.46 14.79 16.84
C ARG A 296 16.89 14.80 16.28
N ARG A 297 17.91 15.01 17.14
CA ARG A 297 19.31 15.05 16.70
C ARG A 297 19.82 13.68 16.24
N HIS A 298 19.41 12.58 16.91
CA HIS A 298 19.74 11.20 16.49
C HIS A 298 19.09 10.82 15.16
N ARG A 299 17.87 11.28 14.89
CA ARG A 299 17.16 10.99 13.63
C ARG A 299 17.86 11.61 12.41
N HIS A 300 18.41 12.83 12.56
CA HIS A 300 19.18 13.48 11.49
C HIS A 300 20.60 12.91 11.31
N THR A 301 21.17 12.36 12.36
CA THR A 301 22.51 11.73 12.28
C THR A 301 22.43 10.40 11.53
N GLY A 302 21.42 9.58 11.79
CA GLY A 302 21.18 8.31 11.06
C GLY A 302 20.98 8.54 9.55
N LEU A 303 20.20 9.54 9.16
CA LEU A 303 19.98 9.89 7.77
C LEU A 303 21.27 10.36 7.08
N LYS A 304 22.08 11.17 7.75
CA LYS A 304 23.38 11.63 7.22
C LYS A 304 24.36 10.49 7.03
N VAL A 305 24.43 9.56 7.98
CA VAL A 305 25.29 8.36 7.89
C VAL A 305 24.81 7.47 6.74
N PHE A 306 23.50 7.30 6.57
CA PHE A 306 22.93 6.53 5.47
C PHE A 306 23.27 7.15 4.10
N ILE A 307 23.13 8.46 3.96
CA ILE A 307 23.48 9.17 2.72
C ILE A 307 24.98 9.04 2.40
N VAL A 308 25.84 9.17 3.41
CA VAL A 308 27.30 9.01 3.22
C VAL A 308 27.65 7.58 2.79
N LEU A 309 27.05 6.55 3.41
CA LEU A 309 27.23 5.15 3.02
C LEU A 309 26.75 4.91 1.58
N LEU A 310 25.63 5.47 1.19
CA LEU A 310 25.07 5.34 -0.17
C LEU A 310 25.96 6.01 -1.21
N LEU A 311 26.54 7.17 -0.90
CA LEU A 311 27.53 7.86 -1.75
C LEU A 311 28.82 7.05 -1.88
N LEU A 312 29.31 6.43 -0.81
CA LEU A 312 30.49 5.57 -0.85
C LEU A 312 30.26 4.34 -1.72
N ILE A 313 29.06 3.73 -1.68
CA ILE A 313 28.70 2.60 -2.54
C ILE A 313 28.65 3.04 -4.01
N LEU A 314 28.09 4.22 -4.31
CA LEU A 314 28.05 4.76 -5.67
C LEU A 314 29.45 5.07 -6.22
N ILE A 315 30.35 5.60 -5.38
CA ILE A 315 31.75 5.85 -5.76
C ILE A 315 32.48 4.53 -6.03
N ALA A 316 32.27 3.51 -5.19
CA ALA A 316 32.87 2.18 -5.40
C ALA A 316 32.34 1.51 -6.67
N ALA A 317 31.03 1.59 -6.94
CA ALA A 317 30.42 1.07 -8.17
C ALA A 317 30.89 1.83 -9.43
N GLY A 318 30.98 3.16 -9.34
CA GLY A 318 31.51 4.01 -10.41
C GLY A 318 33.00 3.76 -10.70
N GLY A 319 33.78 3.53 -9.62
CA GLY A 319 35.21 3.17 -9.74
C GLY A 319 35.42 1.83 -10.44
N LEU A 320 34.60 0.82 -10.15
CA LEU A 320 34.62 -0.48 -10.82
C LEU A 320 34.21 -0.37 -12.29
N GLY A 321 33.18 0.43 -12.60
CA GLY A 321 32.76 0.70 -13.98
C GLY A 321 33.85 1.41 -14.81
N PHE A 322 34.56 2.37 -14.23
CA PHE A 322 35.62 3.10 -14.88
C PHE A 322 36.87 2.24 -15.12
N ALA A 323 37.18 1.32 -14.21
CA ALA A 323 38.24 0.34 -14.37
C ALA A 323 37.94 -0.67 -15.50
N TYR A 324 36.66 -1.07 -15.61
CA TYR A 324 36.21 -1.99 -16.68
C TYR A 324 36.25 -1.34 -18.06
N THR A 325 35.91 -0.06 -18.18
CA THR A 325 35.93 0.67 -19.46
C THR A 325 37.35 1.08 -19.94
N ARG A 326 38.37 1.11 -19.06
CA ARG A 326 39.75 1.43 -19.41
C ARG A 326 40.65 0.21 -19.66
N GLY A 327 40.10 -1.00 -19.69
CA GLY A 327 40.82 -2.18 -20.16
C GLY A 327 42.01 -2.62 -19.28
N PHE A 328 41.92 -2.38 -17.95
CA PHE A 328 42.81 -3.04 -17.01
C PHE A 328 42.40 -4.50 -16.90
N GLY A 329 42.89 -5.31 -17.85
CA GLY A 329 42.76 -6.76 -17.80
C GLY A 329 43.44 -7.30 -16.57
N PHE A 330 42.71 -8.09 -15.79
CA PHE A 330 43.34 -8.96 -14.80
C PHE A 330 44.36 -9.88 -15.48
N PRO A 331 45.56 -10.04 -14.94
CA PRO A 331 46.52 -10.99 -15.49
C PRO A 331 45.95 -12.39 -15.34
N SER A 332 45.72 -13.04 -16.48
CA SER A 332 45.41 -14.47 -16.54
C SER A 332 46.63 -15.24 -16.03
N GLN A 333 46.61 -15.55 -14.76
CA GLN A 333 47.48 -16.59 -14.19
C GLN A 333 46.79 -17.94 -14.40
N VAL A 334 47.53 -18.78 -15.15
CA VAL A 334 47.73 -20.21 -14.97
C VAL A 334 46.75 -21.13 -15.70
N CYS A 335 47.29 -21.73 -16.73
CA CYS A 335 47.29 -23.20 -16.76
C CYS A 335 48.57 -23.68 -17.46
N ARG A 336 49.64 -23.87 -16.68
CA ARG A 336 50.67 -24.87 -17.04
C ARG A 336 50.20 -26.20 -16.47
N TYR A 337 49.69 -27.08 -17.32
CA TYR A 337 49.77 -28.51 -17.09
C TYR A 337 49.87 -29.24 -18.45
N ARG A 338 51.06 -29.77 -18.70
CA ARG A 338 51.49 -30.98 -19.39
C ARG A 338 50.60 -31.53 -20.50
N SER A 339 51.24 -31.55 -21.67
CA SER A 339 51.18 -32.45 -22.80
C SER A 339 50.52 -33.81 -22.57
N VAL A 340 49.46 -34.08 -23.36
CA VAL A 340 49.08 -35.42 -23.86
C VAL A 340 48.78 -35.26 -25.35
N PRO A 341 49.37 -36.10 -26.24
CA PRO A 341 49.20 -35.97 -27.69
C PRO A 341 47.92 -36.69 -28.16
N GLY A 342 47.22 -36.08 -29.11
CA GLY A 342 46.24 -36.79 -29.90
C GLY A 342 44.86 -36.19 -29.96
N CYS A 343 44.65 -35.12 -30.75
CA CYS A 343 43.37 -34.94 -31.43
C CYS A 343 43.59 -34.20 -32.75
N ARG A 344 43.38 -34.94 -33.83
CA ARG A 344 43.46 -34.46 -35.21
C ARG A 344 42.35 -33.46 -35.52
N ARG A 345 42.73 -32.47 -36.31
CA ARG A 345 41.81 -31.56 -37.02
C ARG A 345 40.82 -32.32 -37.90
N ARG A 346 39.57 -31.95 -37.79
CA ARG A 346 38.72 -31.67 -38.94
C ARG A 346 37.82 -30.48 -38.60
#